data_0f4212419a2ef8806ca043e246406c5e
#
_entry.id   0f4212419a2ef8806ca043e246406c5e
#
_cell.length_a   1.000
_cell.length_b   1.000
_cell.length_c   1.000
_cell.angle_alpha   90.00
_cell.angle_beta   90.00
_cell.angle_gamma   90.00
#
_symmetry.space_group_name_H-M   'P 1'
#
loop_
_entity.id
_entity.type
_entity.pdbx_description
1 polymer ?
#
loop_
_entity_poly.entity_id
_entity_poly.type
_entity_poly.pdbx_seq_one_letter_code
_entity_poly.pdbx_strand_id
1 'polypeptide(L)'
;TSIINRLEGELNNSIAKVYVGIGGQSLRTVRNVVSRDLEEEAIISEELVSAIGDENIAVPVVDMDILDVAPQEYKVGNNLQANPVGLVGSHIEGRFLNIVARTSVRKNLEHCFQQAKIDIADQLIAPLVTANAVLTESERRSGCALVDFGADTTTISVYKNNILRFLTVLPLGGNLSLIHIS
;
A
#
# COMPACT_ATOMS: atom_id res chain seq x y z
N THR A 1 17.75 -0.90 20.42
CA THR A 1 18.39 -0.03 21.45
C THR A 1 19.80 0.38 21.05
N SER A 2 20.75 -0.52 20.64
CA SER A 2 22.12 -0.12 20.33
C SER A 2 22.23 0.89 19.17
N ILE A 3 21.46 0.72 18.10
CA ILE A 3 21.44 1.66 16.95
C ILE A 3 20.91 3.02 17.38
N ILE A 4 19.83 3.04 18.16
CA ILE A 4 19.20 4.29 18.64
C ILE A 4 20.19 5.03 19.54
N ASN A 5 20.80 4.37 20.52
CA ASN A 5 21.76 5.00 21.43
C ASN A 5 22.98 5.58 20.66
N ARG A 6 23.42 4.92 19.58
CA ARG A 6 24.48 5.43 18.72
C ARG A 6 24.04 6.69 17.98
N LEU A 7 22.84 6.69 17.38
CA LEU A 7 22.30 7.84 16.67
C LEU A 7 22.06 9.02 17.62
N GLU A 8 21.53 8.78 18.83
CA GLU A 8 21.37 9.82 19.86
C GLU A 8 22.70 10.43 20.26
N GLY A 9 23.76 9.58 20.37
CA GLY A 9 25.10 10.06 20.64
C GLY A 9 25.69 10.90 19.51
N GLU A 10 25.46 10.53 18.25
CA GLU A 10 25.90 11.29 17.07
C GLU A 10 25.13 12.61 16.90
N LEU A 11 23.81 12.59 17.17
CA LEU A 11 22.95 13.76 17.08
C LEU A 11 23.00 14.69 18.31
N ASN A 12 23.58 14.22 19.39
CA ASN A 12 23.56 14.87 20.73
C ASN A 12 22.13 15.29 21.14
N ASN A 13 21.16 14.44 20.82
CA ASN A 13 19.73 14.65 21.10
C ASN A 13 19.01 13.30 21.25
N SER A 14 17.91 13.26 22.01
CA SER A 14 17.10 12.07 22.17
C SER A 14 16.12 11.87 21.03
N ILE A 15 15.90 10.62 20.64
CA ILE A 15 14.94 10.21 19.61
C ILE A 15 13.71 9.66 20.31
N ALA A 16 12.65 10.47 20.41
CA ALA A 16 11.39 10.08 21.04
C ALA A 16 10.39 9.49 20.04
N LYS A 17 10.46 9.88 18.76
CA LYS A 17 9.47 9.57 17.74
C LYS A 17 10.11 9.35 16.37
N VAL A 18 9.58 8.36 15.61
CA VAL A 18 10.12 7.97 14.30
C VAL A 18 9.01 7.71 13.28
N TYR A 19 9.35 7.87 12.00
CA TYR A 19 8.58 7.32 10.89
C TYR A 19 9.16 5.95 10.54
N VAL A 20 8.27 4.99 10.24
CA VAL A 20 8.67 3.60 10.00
C VAL A 20 8.23 3.17 8.61
N GLY A 21 9.20 2.78 7.78
CA GLY A 21 8.92 2.18 6.47
C GLY A 21 8.62 0.69 6.60
N ILE A 22 7.42 0.28 6.16
CA ILE A 22 7.04 -1.13 6.06
C ILE A 22 7.41 -1.63 4.67
N GLY A 23 8.19 -2.70 4.63
CA GLY A 23 8.61 -3.39 3.41
C GLY A 23 8.79 -4.89 3.65
N GLY A 24 9.43 -5.57 2.69
CA GLY A 24 9.79 -6.99 2.81
C GLY A 24 8.82 -7.95 2.14
N GLN A 25 9.14 -9.24 2.17
CA GLN A 25 8.55 -10.30 1.35
C GLN A 25 7.06 -10.55 1.56
N SER A 26 6.47 -10.13 2.68
CA SER A 26 5.04 -10.29 2.93
C SER A 26 4.18 -9.22 2.26
N LEU A 27 4.81 -8.12 1.79
CA LEU A 27 4.11 -7.01 1.16
C LEU A 27 3.69 -7.37 -0.26
N ARG A 28 2.41 -7.25 -0.55
CA ARG A 28 1.84 -7.51 -1.87
C ARG A 28 0.51 -6.81 -2.05
N THR A 29 0.00 -6.84 -3.27
CA THR A 29 -1.35 -6.35 -3.56
C THR A 29 -2.34 -7.50 -3.75
N VAL A 30 -3.57 -7.28 -3.25
CA VAL A 30 -4.72 -8.17 -3.43
C VAL A 30 -5.85 -7.36 -4.04
N ARG A 31 -6.44 -7.88 -5.11
CA ARG A 31 -7.63 -7.26 -5.72
C ARG A 31 -8.87 -7.65 -4.95
N ASN A 32 -9.75 -6.69 -4.75
CA ASN A 32 -11.07 -6.92 -4.21
C ASN A 32 -12.12 -6.14 -4.99
N VAL A 33 -13.33 -6.65 -5.01
CA VAL A 33 -14.48 -6.03 -5.66
C VAL A 33 -15.61 -5.99 -4.65
N VAL A 34 -16.18 -4.81 -4.47
CA VAL A 34 -17.37 -4.60 -3.64
C VAL A 34 -18.47 -4.10 -4.55
N SER A 35 -19.63 -4.73 -4.49
CA SER A 35 -20.79 -4.31 -5.28
C SER A 35 -21.99 -4.10 -4.38
N ARG A 36 -22.82 -3.13 -4.75
CA ARG A 36 -24.06 -2.81 -4.03
C ARG A 36 -25.17 -2.55 -5.02
N ASP A 37 -26.32 -3.20 -4.80
CA ASP A 37 -27.59 -2.90 -5.45
C ASP A 37 -28.29 -1.83 -4.65
N LEU A 38 -28.90 -0.87 -5.34
CA LEU A 38 -29.74 0.18 -4.76
C LEU A 38 -31.21 -0.22 -5.00
N GLU A 39 -32.08 0.11 -4.06
CA GLU A 39 -33.50 -0.22 -4.14
C GLU A 39 -34.17 0.45 -5.36
N GLU A 40 -33.70 1.66 -5.69
CA GLU A 40 -34.15 2.43 -6.85
C GLU A 40 -32.95 3.03 -7.59
N GLU A 41 -33.18 3.46 -8.83
CA GLU A 41 -32.18 4.20 -9.58
C GLU A 41 -31.92 5.55 -8.89
N ALA A 42 -30.68 5.80 -8.49
CA ALA A 42 -30.29 6.98 -7.73
C ALA A 42 -28.97 7.58 -8.22
N ILE A 43 -28.75 8.84 -7.85
CA ILE A 43 -27.47 9.52 -8.07
C ILE A 43 -26.46 8.96 -7.07
N ILE A 44 -25.31 8.50 -7.58
CA ILE A 44 -24.21 8.01 -6.75
C ILE A 44 -23.61 9.19 -5.98
N SER A 45 -23.68 9.12 -4.65
CA SER A 45 -23.14 10.15 -3.76
C SER A 45 -21.74 9.81 -3.26
N GLU A 46 -21.05 10.81 -2.69
CA GLU A 46 -19.73 10.61 -2.04
C GLU A 46 -19.84 9.66 -0.85
N GLU A 47 -20.93 9.73 -0.07
CA GLU A 47 -21.16 8.86 1.07
C GLU A 47 -21.30 7.40 0.64
N LEU A 48 -21.96 7.13 -0.50
CA LEU A 48 -22.08 5.78 -1.04
C LEU A 48 -20.71 5.25 -1.48
N VAL A 49 -19.92 6.07 -2.15
CA VAL A 49 -18.55 5.71 -2.58
C VAL A 49 -17.67 5.44 -1.36
N SER A 50 -17.75 6.27 -0.32
CA SER A 50 -17.04 6.07 0.94
C SER A 50 -17.45 4.76 1.61
N ALA A 51 -18.76 4.50 1.70
CA ALA A 51 -19.29 3.27 2.31
C ALA A 51 -18.81 1.99 1.59
N ILE A 52 -18.71 2.01 0.26
CA ILE A 52 -18.14 0.90 -0.52
C ILE A 52 -16.64 0.73 -0.22
N GLY A 53 -15.91 1.83 -0.03
CA GLY A 53 -14.52 1.81 0.42
C GLY A 53 -14.37 1.19 1.81
N ASP A 54 -15.23 1.55 2.75
CA ASP A 54 -15.24 0.99 4.12
C ASP A 54 -15.57 -0.51 4.11
N GLU A 55 -16.54 -0.93 3.29
CA GLU A 55 -16.84 -2.36 3.08
C GLU A 55 -15.62 -3.12 2.54
N ASN A 56 -14.87 -2.52 1.60
CA ASN A 56 -13.65 -3.15 1.08
C ASN A 56 -12.62 -3.41 2.18
N ILE A 57 -12.43 -2.46 3.10
CA ILE A 57 -11.47 -2.58 4.21
C ILE A 57 -11.96 -3.61 5.24
N ALA A 58 -13.27 -3.74 5.41
CA ALA A 58 -13.87 -4.69 6.34
C ALA A 58 -13.76 -6.16 5.89
N VAL A 59 -13.46 -6.42 4.62
CA VAL A 59 -13.25 -7.80 4.12
C VAL A 59 -11.93 -8.35 4.68
N PRO A 60 -11.99 -9.40 5.53
CA PRO A 60 -10.77 -9.93 6.14
C PRO A 60 -9.90 -10.65 5.11
N VAL A 61 -8.61 -10.38 5.16
CA VAL A 61 -7.60 -11.16 4.43
C VAL A 61 -6.88 -12.03 5.44
N VAL A 62 -6.91 -13.35 5.24
CA VAL A 62 -6.38 -14.32 6.22
C VAL A 62 -4.90 -14.03 6.53
N ASP A 63 -4.58 -13.87 7.81
CA ASP A 63 -3.24 -13.59 8.35
C ASP A 63 -2.56 -12.32 7.80
N MET A 64 -3.34 -11.42 7.22
CA MET A 64 -2.86 -10.17 6.63
C MET A 64 -3.62 -8.97 7.17
N ASP A 65 -2.93 -7.84 7.29
CA ASP A 65 -3.53 -6.54 7.51
C ASP A 65 -3.55 -5.76 6.19
N ILE A 66 -4.64 -5.06 5.93
CA ILE A 66 -4.70 -4.07 4.85
C ILE A 66 -3.99 -2.81 5.37
N LEU A 67 -2.91 -2.43 4.70
CA LEU A 67 -2.10 -1.27 5.07
C LEU A 67 -2.54 0.00 4.33
N ASP A 68 -3.02 -0.16 3.11
CA ASP A 68 -3.50 0.93 2.26
C ASP A 68 -4.40 0.38 1.15
N VAL A 69 -5.22 1.24 0.56
CA VAL A 69 -6.15 0.90 -0.50
C VAL A 69 -5.96 1.86 -1.68
N ALA A 70 -5.72 1.31 -2.86
CA ALA A 70 -5.70 2.05 -4.11
C ALA A 70 -7.00 1.77 -4.90
N PRO A 71 -8.00 2.66 -4.87
CA PRO A 71 -9.18 2.53 -5.73
C PRO A 71 -8.75 2.48 -7.19
N GLN A 72 -9.29 1.55 -7.95
CA GLN A 72 -8.92 1.36 -9.35
C GLN A 72 -9.93 2.03 -10.28
N GLU A 73 -11.17 1.62 -10.18
CA GLU A 73 -12.28 2.10 -11.00
C GLU A 73 -13.62 1.68 -10.39
N TYR A 74 -14.66 2.40 -10.74
CA TYR A 74 -16.04 2.10 -10.38
C TYR A 74 -16.85 1.86 -11.63
N LYS A 75 -17.76 0.87 -11.57
CA LYS A 75 -18.70 0.56 -12.63
C LYS A 75 -20.11 0.88 -12.16
N VAL A 76 -20.81 1.74 -12.89
CA VAL A 76 -22.21 2.08 -12.68
C VAL A 76 -22.94 1.83 -13.99
N GLY A 77 -23.80 0.81 -14.04
CA GLY A 77 -24.38 0.31 -15.29
C GLY A 77 -23.28 -0.13 -16.27
N ASN A 78 -23.22 0.53 -17.44
CA ASN A 78 -22.17 0.29 -18.45
C ASN A 78 -20.99 1.27 -18.37
N ASN A 79 -21.05 2.26 -17.47
CA ASN A 79 -20.01 3.27 -17.32
C ASN A 79 -18.90 2.79 -16.36
N LEU A 80 -17.66 2.89 -16.80
CA LEU A 80 -16.47 2.59 -16.02
C LEU A 80 -15.67 3.89 -15.84
N GLN A 81 -15.51 4.34 -14.58
CA GLN A 81 -14.86 5.62 -14.27
C GLN A 81 -14.05 5.55 -12.98
N ALA A 82 -13.04 6.43 -12.86
CA ALA A 82 -12.25 6.57 -11.64
C ALA A 82 -13.06 7.25 -10.51
N ASN A 83 -13.98 8.15 -10.86
CA ASN A 83 -14.89 8.80 -9.92
C ASN A 83 -16.35 8.62 -10.40
N PRO A 84 -17.17 7.86 -9.69
CA PRO A 84 -18.54 7.58 -10.06
C PRO A 84 -19.56 8.62 -9.55
N VAL A 85 -19.13 9.57 -8.71
CA VAL A 85 -20.03 10.57 -8.08
C VAL A 85 -20.77 11.37 -9.15
N GLY A 86 -22.08 11.48 -8.99
CA GLY A 86 -22.96 12.15 -9.92
C GLY A 86 -23.50 11.27 -11.05
N LEU A 87 -23.01 10.04 -11.24
CA LEU A 87 -23.63 9.09 -12.16
C LEU A 87 -24.97 8.59 -11.58
N VAL A 88 -25.88 8.22 -12.48
CA VAL A 88 -27.19 7.64 -12.12
C VAL A 88 -27.16 6.14 -12.39
N GLY A 89 -27.62 5.35 -11.44
CA GLY A 89 -27.72 3.90 -11.58
C GLY A 89 -28.37 3.21 -10.39
N SER A 90 -28.75 1.96 -10.58
CA SER A 90 -29.30 1.06 -9.56
C SER A 90 -28.28 0.04 -9.04
N HIS A 91 -27.09 0.02 -9.61
CA HIS A 91 -25.99 -0.88 -9.22
C HIS A 91 -24.65 -0.18 -9.34
N ILE A 92 -23.81 -0.32 -8.32
CA ILE A 92 -22.43 0.16 -8.33
C ILE A 92 -21.47 -0.96 -7.93
N GLU A 93 -20.36 -1.09 -8.67
CA GLU A 93 -19.25 -1.99 -8.39
C GLU A 93 -17.97 -1.16 -8.21
N GLY A 94 -17.35 -1.22 -7.03
CA GLY A 94 -16.04 -0.64 -6.75
C GLY A 94 -14.94 -1.70 -6.85
N ARG A 95 -13.89 -1.42 -7.61
CA ARG A 95 -12.70 -2.28 -7.76
C ARG A 95 -11.54 -1.67 -7.02
N PHE A 96 -10.95 -2.44 -6.15
CA PHE A 96 -9.89 -2.00 -5.26
C PHE A 96 -8.64 -2.86 -5.40
N LEU A 97 -7.49 -2.23 -5.19
CA LEU A 97 -6.21 -2.89 -5.01
C LEU A 97 -5.77 -2.64 -3.57
N ASN A 98 -5.90 -3.64 -2.71
CA ASN A 98 -5.51 -3.58 -1.32
C ASN A 98 -4.03 -3.92 -1.19
N ILE A 99 -3.26 -3.07 -0.52
CA ILE A 99 -1.86 -3.33 -0.17
C ILE A 99 -1.87 -4.01 1.18
N VAL A 100 -1.37 -5.23 1.23
CA VAL A 100 -1.43 -6.07 2.43
C VAL A 100 -0.04 -6.52 2.85
N ALA A 101 0.12 -6.73 4.16
CA ALA A 101 1.29 -7.41 4.73
C ALA A 101 0.85 -8.35 5.85
N ARG A 102 1.71 -9.34 6.19
CA ARG A 102 1.41 -10.24 7.30
C ARG A 102 1.21 -9.48 8.60
N THR A 103 0.12 -9.79 9.31
CA THR A 103 -0.19 -9.20 10.63
C THR A 103 0.96 -9.38 11.62
N SER A 104 1.67 -10.50 11.57
CA SER A 104 2.83 -10.75 12.43
C SER A 104 3.98 -9.76 12.21
N VAL A 105 4.19 -9.29 10.97
CA VAL A 105 5.25 -8.31 10.66
C VAL A 105 4.94 -6.98 11.33
N ARG A 106 3.71 -6.48 11.21
CA ARG A 106 3.28 -5.24 11.86
C ARG A 106 3.36 -5.32 13.38
N LYS A 107 2.82 -6.40 13.97
CA LYS A 107 2.86 -6.63 15.42
C LYS A 107 4.29 -6.71 15.96
N ASN A 108 5.18 -7.40 15.27
CA ASN A 108 6.59 -7.50 15.68
C ASN A 108 7.27 -6.14 15.62
N LEU A 109 7.01 -5.35 14.60
CA LEU A 109 7.53 -4.00 14.46
C LEU A 109 7.08 -3.12 15.63
N GLU A 110 5.78 -3.05 15.90
CA GLU A 110 5.20 -2.30 17.01
C GLU A 110 5.81 -2.72 18.35
N HIS A 111 5.93 -4.02 18.59
CA HIS A 111 6.54 -4.56 19.80
C HIS A 111 8.02 -4.14 19.96
N CYS A 112 8.80 -4.17 18.88
CA CYS A 112 10.19 -3.71 18.90
C CYS A 112 10.32 -2.24 19.31
N PHE A 113 9.47 -1.36 18.79
CA PHE A 113 9.48 0.07 19.12
C PHE A 113 8.98 0.33 20.55
N GLN A 114 7.95 -0.40 21.00
CA GLN A 114 7.50 -0.35 22.38
C GLN A 114 8.62 -0.74 23.37
N GLN A 115 9.35 -1.82 23.09
CA GLN A 115 10.50 -2.22 23.92
C GLN A 115 11.62 -1.18 23.90
N ALA A 116 11.82 -0.49 22.78
CA ALA A 116 12.79 0.60 22.67
C ALA A 116 12.31 1.91 23.32
N LYS A 117 11.06 1.99 23.75
CA LYS A 117 10.40 3.21 24.29
C LYS A 117 10.44 4.37 23.30
N ILE A 118 10.18 4.07 22.03
CA ILE A 118 10.12 5.04 20.93
C ILE A 118 8.73 5.00 20.34
N ASP A 119 8.13 6.17 20.16
CA ASP A 119 6.82 6.29 19.53
C ASP A 119 6.93 6.23 18.02
N ILE A 120 6.01 5.52 17.38
CA ILE A 120 5.86 5.53 15.93
C ILE A 120 4.97 6.73 15.56
N ALA A 121 5.54 7.67 14.81
CA ALA A 121 4.81 8.84 14.30
C ALA A 121 3.81 8.42 13.23
N ASP A 122 4.28 7.58 12.30
CA ASP A 122 3.48 7.04 11.21
C ASP A 122 4.17 5.81 10.62
N GLN A 123 3.36 4.95 9.99
CA GLN A 123 3.81 3.76 9.28
C GLN A 123 3.61 3.97 7.78
N LEU A 124 4.70 4.01 7.04
CA LEU A 124 4.72 4.28 5.62
C LEU A 124 5.01 3.00 4.84
N ILE A 125 4.36 2.81 3.70
CA ILE A 125 4.66 1.69 2.80
C ILE A 125 5.91 2.07 1.99
N ALA A 126 7.05 1.47 2.32
CA ALA A 126 8.35 1.84 1.78
C ALA A 126 8.37 1.90 0.23
N PRO A 127 7.84 0.93 -0.53
CA PRO A 127 7.77 1.01 -1.99
C PRO A 127 7.00 2.22 -2.53
N LEU A 128 5.93 2.66 -1.86
CA LEU A 128 5.17 3.83 -2.28
C LEU A 128 5.96 5.12 -2.05
N VAL A 129 6.66 5.20 -0.92
CA VAL A 129 7.54 6.33 -0.61
C VAL A 129 8.69 6.41 -1.62
N THR A 130 9.32 5.28 -1.94
CA THR A 130 10.37 5.19 -2.98
C THR A 130 9.82 5.66 -4.33
N ALA A 131 8.65 5.16 -4.74
CA ALA A 131 8.04 5.58 -6.01
C ALA A 131 7.73 7.08 -6.05
N ASN A 132 7.28 7.66 -4.93
CA ASN A 132 7.03 9.10 -4.83
C ASN A 132 8.32 9.93 -4.92
N ALA A 133 9.44 9.38 -4.46
CA ALA A 133 10.74 10.07 -4.49
C ALA A 133 11.41 10.03 -5.87
N VAL A 134 11.22 8.95 -6.64
CA VAL A 134 11.99 8.71 -7.88
C VAL A 134 11.18 8.86 -9.17
N LEU A 135 9.85 8.64 -9.12
CA LEU A 135 8.99 8.72 -10.31
C LEU A 135 8.33 10.09 -10.42
N THR A 136 8.36 10.63 -11.62
CA THR A 136 7.60 11.83 -11.97
C THR A 136 6.11 11.49 -12.15
N GLU A 137 5.25 12.50 -12.02
CA GLU A 137 3.82 12.36 -12.29
C GLU A 137 3.54 11.91 -13.74
N SER A 138 4.32 12.43 -14.69
CA SER A 138 4.21 12.06 -16.10
C SER A 138 4.48 10.58 -16.36
N GLU A 139 5.51 10.00 -15.73
CA GLU A 139 5.81 8.58 -15.82
C GLU A 139 4.71 7.72 -15.23
N ARG A 140 4.21 8.06 -14.04
CA ARG A 140 3.10 7.34 -13.40
C ARG A 140 1.81 7.44 -14.22
N ARG A 141 1.56 8.57 -14.86
CA ARG A 141 0.39 8.78 -15.73
C ARG A 141 0.50 7.96 -17.01
N SER A 142 1.63 8.01 -17.70
CA SER A 142 1.87 7.30 -18.96
C SER A 142 1.90 5.80 -18.79
N GLY A 143 2.34 5.33 -17.62
CA GLY A 143 2.52 3.94 -17.25
C GLY A 143 3.99 3.58 -17.18
N CYS A 144 4.40 3.08 -16.01
CA CYS A 144 5.77 2.65 -15.75
C CYS A 144 5.80 1.49 -14.76
N ALA A 145 6.90 0.76 -14.75
CA ALA A 145 7.26 -0.20 -13.72
C ALA A 145 8.51 0.31 -13.01
N LEU A 146 8.44 0.40 -11.68
CA LEU A 146 9.60 0.65 -10.84
C LEU A 146 10.08 -0.68 -10.28
N VAL A 147 11.34 -0.98 -10.52
CA VAL A 147 12.04 -2.15 -9.98
C VAL A 147 13.12 -1.67 -9.02
N ASP A 148 12.97 -2.00 -7.76
CA ASP A 148 13.90 -1.66 -6.69
C ASP A 148 14.66 -2.92 -6.25
N PHE A 149 15.95 -2.96 -6.56
CA PHE A 149 16.85 -4.06 -6.25
C PHE A 149 17.50 -3.85 -4.89
N GLY A 150 16.99 -4.56 -3.87
CA GLY A 150 17.63 -4.62 -2.55
C GLY A 150 18.65 -5.74 -2.46
N ALA A 151 19.24 -5.90 -1.26
CA ALA A 151 20.20 -6.95 -0.98
C ALA A 151 19.57 -8.36 -1.03
N ASP A 152 18.41 -8.54 -0.40
CA ASP A 152 17.73 -9.83 -0.25
C ASP A 152 16.39 -9.89 -0.97
N THR A 153 15.89 -8.75 -1.43
CA THR A 153 14.56 -8.63 -2.07
C THR A 153 14.60 -7.72 -3.28
N THR A 154 13.74 -8.00 -4.24
CA THR A 154 13.44 -7.09 -5.36
C THR A 154 11.98 -6.70 -5.28
N THR A 155 11.70 -5.42 -5.21
CA THR A 155 10.34 -4.88 -5.21
C THR A 155 9.96 -4.43 -6.62
N ILE A 156 8.77 -4.82 -7.07
CA ILE A 156 8.21 -4.40 -8.34
C ILE A 156 6.90 -3.68 -8.09
N SER A 157 6.79 -2.44 -8.55
CA SER A 157 5.54 -1.68 -8.52
C SER A 157 5.22 -1.13 -9.91
N VAL A 158 3.96 -1.25 -10.32
CA VAL A 158 3.48 -0.83 -11.64
C VAL A 158 2.44 0.27 -11.47
N TYR A 159 2.60 1.34 -12.21
CA TYR A 159 1.71 2.50 -12.20
C TYR A 159 1.10 2.72 -13.59
N LYS A 160 -0.12 3.21 -13.62
CA LYS A 160 -0.83 3.70 -14.82
C LYS A 160 -1.92 4.69 -14.40
N ASN A 161 -2.04 5.81 -15.12
CA ASN A 161 -2.98 6.88 -14.81
C ASN A 161 -2.81 7.44 -13.38
N ASN A 162 -1.56 7.54 -12.89
CA ASN A 162 -1.18 7.90 -11.52
C ASN A 162 -1.66 6.93 -10.43
N ILE A 163 -2.18 5.77 -10.78
CA ILE A 163 -2.71 4.76 -9.86
C ILE A 163 -1.76 3.58 -9.81
N LEU A 164 -1.48 3.06 -8.62
CA LEU A 164 -0.80 1.79 -8.44
C LEU A 164 -1.68 0.66 -8.98
N ARG A 165 -1.15 -0.15 -9.89
CA ARG A 165 -1.84 -1.28 -10.54
C ARG A 165 -1.37 -2.63 -10.05
N PHE A 166 -0.15 -2.68 -9.51
CA PHE A 166 0.44 -3.91 -8.98
C PHE A 166 1.61 -3.57 -8.07
N LEU A 167 1.79 -4.35 -7.01
CA LEU A 167 2.98 -4.32 -6.16
C LEU A 167 3.25 -5.73 -5.64
N THR A 168 4.50 -6.14 -5.71
CA THR A 168 4.99 -7.39 -5.12
C THR A 168 6.44 -7.26 -4.71
N VAL A 169 6.83 -8.12 -3.77
CA VAL A 169 8.23 -8.23 -3.32
C VAL A 169 8.68 -9.67 -3.54
N LEU A 170 9.71 -9.82 -4.36
CA LEU A 170 10.33 -11.11 -4.66
C LEU A 170 11.46 -11.39 -3.67
N PRO A 171 11.64 -12.63 -3.19
CA PRO A 171 12.72 -13.03 -2.31
C PRO A 171 14.05 -13.25 -3.09
N LEU A 172 14.36 -12.32 -3.99
CA LEU A 172 15.54 -12.33 -4.85
C LEU A 172 16.17 -10.95 -4.77
N GLY A 173 17.44 -10.88 -4.44
CA GLY A 173 18.21 -9.63 -4.34
C GLY A 173 19.67 -9.81 -4.73
N GLY A 174 20.45 -8.74 -4.62
CA GLY A 174 21.85 -8.71 -5.01
C GLY A 174 22.71 -9.79 -4.35
N ASN A 175 22.40 -10.20 -3.12
CA ASN A 175 23.13 -11.25 -2.41
C ASN A 175 23.03 -12.63 -3.10
N LEU A 176 21.88 -12.96 -3.73
CA LEU A 176 21.71 -14.21 -4.48
C LEU A 176 22.49 -14.22 -5.79
N SER A 177 22.66 -13.06 -6.43
CA SER A 177 23.44 -12.93 -7.66
C SER A 177 24.94 -13.17 -7.43
N LEU A 178 25.45 -12.83 -6.26
CA LEU A 178 26.88 -12.99 -5.92
C LEU A 178 27.26 -14.44 -5.58
N ILE A 179 26.31 -15.27 -5.16
CA ILE A 179 26.56 -16.69 -4.82
C ILE A 179 26.72 -17.56 -6.08
N HIS A 180 26.21 -17.11 -7.23
CA HIS A 180 26.25 -17.88 -8.48
C HIS A 180 27.44 -17.53 -9.41
N ILE A 181 28.32 -16.58 -9.00
CA ILE A 181 29.47 -16.11 -9.79
C ILE A 181 30.80 -16.67 -9.26
N SER A 182 30.78 -17.47 -8.22
CA SER A 182 31.98 -18.11 -7.63
C SER A 182 32.09 -19.60 -7.96
#